data_771a326c8e3b9e2140c9c80832a39e0c
#
_entry.id   771a326c8e3b9e2140c9c80832a39e0c
#
_cell.length_a   1.000
_cell.length_b   1.000
_cell.length_c   1.000
_cell.angle_alpha   90.00
_cell.angle_beta   90.00
_cell.angle_gamma   90.00
#
_symmetry.space_group_name_H-M   'P 1'
#
loop_
_entity.id
_entity.type
_entity.pdbx_description
1 polymer ?
#
loop_
_entity_poly.entity_id
_entity_poly.type
_entity_poly.pdbx_seq_one_letter_code
_entity_poly.pdbx_strand_id
1 'polypeptide(L)'
;VEVIPFLCFGPGFRSMLYLVGQCHYGPLIVASQSNLPVAQATDTSEDARIADLISRMSVERKVAQLIQPQINSFTAEDMRRYRFGSYLNGGNGGPYGNEYAEASEWLKLADEMYLASVEPMPGGEPVIPTMWGTDAVHGHTNIIRATIFPHNIALGATRDADLVRRVGEATAVEIEVTGIDWNFSPTIAVAQDDRWGRTYESYSEDPAIVAPLGAALVEGLQGRKGDPNRLGAGHVIATAKHFFGDGGTDQGVDQGEVTGDIEALKAIHAAPYPAAIAAGV
;
A
#
# COMPACT_ATOMS: atom_id res chain seq x y z
N VAL A 1 6.72 16.16 -10.62
CA VAL A 1 7.00 14.77 -10.20
C VAL A 1 7.42 14.85 -8.76
N GLU A 2 6.49 14.65 -7.84
CA GLU A 2 6.83 14.53 -6.43
C GLU A 2 7.42 13.13 -6.24
N VAL A 3 8.70 13.08 -5.97
CA VAL A 3 9.41 11.88 -5.57
C VAL A 3 9.27 11.80 -4.06
N ILE A 4 8.38 10.95 -3.58
CA ILE A 4 8.32 10.62 -2.15
C ILE A 4 9.47 9.65 -1.88
N PRO A 5 10.48 10.03 -1.07
CA PRO A 5 11.58 9.12 -0.78
C PRO A 5 11.08 7.98 0.11
N PHE A 6 10.90 6.80 -0.47
CA PHE A 6 10.71 5.57 0.29
C PHE A 6 12.05 5.15 0.91
N LEU A 7 12.32 5.61 2.10
CA LEU A 7 13.38 5.10 2.96
C LEU A 7 12.76 4.33 4.11
N CYS A 8 12.39 3.09 3.86
CA CYS A 8 12.19 2.09 4.91
C CYS A 8 12.57 0.71 4.38
N PHE A 9 13.84 0.39 4.43
CA PHE A 9 14.33 -0.98 4.30
C PHE A 9 14.14 -1.67 5.66
N GLY A 10 12.97 -2.27 5.89
CA GLY A 10 12.73 -3.20 6.98
C GLY A 10 12.49 -4.61 6.44
N PRO A 11 12.54 -5.65 7.30
CA PRO A 11 12.35 -7.06 6.89
C PRO A 11 11.03 -7.34 6.14
N GLY A 12 10.04 -6.43 6.21
CA GLY A 12 8.76 -6.56 5.51
C GLY A 12 8.83 -6.44 3.97
N PHE A 13 9.91 -5.85 3.43
CA PHE A 13 10.09 -5.73 1.98
C PHE A 13 10.31 -7.09 1.29
N ARG A 14 10.68 -8.12 2.04
CA ARG A 14 10.87 -9.49 1.53
C ARG A 14 9.56 -10.14 1.10
N SER A 15 8.48 -9.85 1.82
CA SER A 15 7.14 -10.40 1.48
C SER A 15 6.54 -9.76 0.23
N MET A 16 6.91 -8.53 -0.08
CA MET A 16 6.33 -7.74 -1.16
C MET A 16 6.65 -8.26 -2.56
N LEU A 17 7.87 -8.79 -2.77
CA LEU A 17 8.25 -9.43 -4.05
C LEU A 17 7.59 -10.80 -4.27
N TYR A 18 7.20 -11.49 -3.19
CA TYR A 18 6.50 -12.76 -3.28
C TYR A 18 5.03 -12.59 -3.70
N LEU A 19 4.43 -11.45 -3.36
CA LEU A 19 3.00 -11.17 -3.56
C LEU A 19 2.64 -10.70 -4.96
N VAL A 20 3.58 -10.08 -5.66
CA VAL A 20 3.36 -9.61 -7.04
C VAL A 20 3.04 -10.78 -8.01
N GLY A 21 3.34 -12.01 -7.63
CA GLY A 21 2.97 -13.22 -8.38
C GLY A 21 1.56 -13.76 -8.08
N GLN A 22 0.84 -13.17 -7.12
CA GLN A 22 -0.48 -13.65 -6.70
C GLN A 22 -1.61 -12.61 -6.85
N CYS A 23 -1.34 -11.45 -7.47
CA CYS A 23 -2.43 -10.53 -7.81
C CYS A 23 -3.47 -11.24 -8.66
N HIS A 24 -4.69 -11.31 -8.15
CA HIS A 24 -5.80 -12.06 -8.73
C HIS A 24 -6.38 -11.31 -9.92
N TYR A 25 -5.75 -11.42 -11.07
CA TYR A 25 -6.49 -11.29 -12.30
C TYR A 25 -7.17 -12.65 -12.55
N GLY A 26 -8.48 -12.67 -12.40
CA GLY A 26 -9.30 -13.86 -12.47
C GLY A 26 -9.15 -14.66 -13.77
N PRO A 27 -9.85 -15.79 -13.92
CA PRO A 27 -9.57 -16.87 -14.89
C PRO A 27 -9.75 -16.52 -16.37
N LEU A 28 -9.80 -15.27 -16.77
CA LEU A 28 -9.94 -14.83 -18.16
C LEU A 28 -8.64 -14.88 -19.00
N ILE A 29 -7.48 -15.18 -18.39
CA ILE A 29 -6.20 -15.36 -19.11
C ILE A 29 -5.83 -16.84 -19.29
N VAL A 30 -6.76 -17.77 -19.20
CA VAL A 30 -6.51 -19.20 -19.44
C VAL A 30 -6.72 -19.59 -20.92
N ALA A 31 -6.38 -18.77 -21.85
CA ALA A 31 -6.49 -19.10 -23.28
C ALA A 31 -5.16 -19.02 -24.04
N SER A 32 -4.01 -19.18 -23.42
CA SER A 32 -2.80 -19.65 -24.11
C SER A 32 -1.76 -20.17 -23.12
N GLN A 33 -1.99 -21.38 -22.60
CA GLN A 33 -0.90 -22.15 -22.04
C GLN A 33 -0.02 -22.67 -23.19
N SER A 34 0.89 -21.85 -23.67
CA SER A 34 2.10 -22.40 -24.29
C SER A 34 2.92 -23.02 -23.14
N ASN A 35 3.23 -24.31 -23.27
CA ASN A 35 4.08 -25.06 -22.36
C ASN A 35 5.48 -24.44 -22.28
N LEU A 36 5.62 -23.39 -21.48
CA LEU A 36 6.93 -22.98 -20.99
C LEU A 36 7.33 -24.01 -19.92
N PRO A 37 8.54 -24.59 -20.00
CA PRO A 37 9.00 -25.50 -18.97
C PRO A 37 9.00 -24.76 -17.65
N VAL A 38 8.17 -25.20 -16.72
CA VAL A 38 8.27 -24.79 -15.30
C VAL A 38 9.65 -25.28 -14.86
N ALA A 39 10.60 -24.37 -14.80
CA ALA A 39 11.88 -24.66 -14.19
C ALA A 39 11.58 -25.18 -12.78
N GLN A 40 11.99 -26.40 -12.47
CA GLN A 40 11.88 -26.96 -11.14
C GLN A 40 12.50 -25.97 -10.18
N ALA A 41 11.69 -25.45 -9.25
CA ALA A 41 12.15 -24.54 -8.22
C ALA A 41 13.21 -25.29 -7.39
N THR A 42 14.46 -25.04 -7.67
CA THR A 42 15.52 -25.30 -6.70
C THR A 42 15.19 -24.46 -5.48
N ASP A 43 15.31 -25.05 -4.30
CA ASP A 43 15.02 -24.45 -2.98
C ASP A 43 16.01 -23.30 -2.69
N THR A 44 15.85 -22.20 -3.44
CA THR A 44 16.60 -20.97 -3.24
C THR A 44 15.82 -20.10 -2.26
N SER A 45 16.48 -19.64 -1.19
CA SER A 45 15.90 -18.71 -0.25
C SER A 45 15.31 -17.49 -0.99
N GLU A 46 14.30 -16.82 -0.43
CA GLU A 46 13.73 -15.58 -1.00
C GLU A 46 14.84 -14.55 -1.29
N ASP A 47 15.83 -14.46 -0.40
CA ASP A 47 16.99 -13.59 -0.56
C ASP A 47 17.79 -13.90 -1.84
N ALA A 48 18.00 -15.18 -2.14
CA ALA A 48 18.72 -15.58 -3.35
C ALA A 48 17.93 -15.23 -4.63
N ARG A 49 16.61 -15.40 -4.61
CA ARG A 49 15.73 -14.99 -5.72
C ARG A 49 15.74 -13.47 -5.94
N ILE A 50 15.66 -12.70 -4.87
CA ILE A 50 15.74 -11.23 -4.92
C ILE A 50 17.11 -10.80 -5.46
N ALA A 51 18.20 -11.38 -4.96
CA ALA A 51 19.55 -11.09 -5.43
C ALA A 51 19.72 -11.41 -6.91
N ASP A 52 19.18 -12.54 -7.40
CA ASP A 52 19.18 -12.90 -8.81
C ASP A 52 18.44 -11.84 -9.65
N LEU A 53 17.22 -11.46 -9.27
CA LEU A 53 16.45 -10.43 -9.96
C LEU A 53 17.23 -9.13 -10.05
N ILE A 54 17.78 -8.65 -8.93
CA ILE A 54 18.55 -7.40 -8.86
C ILE A 54 19.82 -7.50 -9.71
N SER A 55 20.49 -8.64 -9.75
CA SER A 55 21.72 -8.83 -10.53
C SER A 55 21.51 -8.70 -12.03
N ARG A 56 20.32 -9.03 -12.52
CA ARG A 56 19.94 -8.97 -13.94
C ARG A 56 19.35 -7.64 -14.39
N MET A 57 19.13 -6.70 -13.48
CA MET A 57 18.61 -5.36 -13.80
C MET A 57 19.74 -4.39 -14.11
N SER A 58 19.53 -3.53 -15.13
CA SER A 58 20.33 -2.33 -15.34
C SER A 58 20.16 -1.35 -14.16
N VAL A 59 21.02 -0.34 -14.07
CA VAL A 59 20.90 0.73 -13.07
C VAL A 59 19.60 1.49 -13.24
N GLU A 60 19.26 1.82 -14.49
CA GLU A 60 18.02 2.52 -14.86
C GLU A 60 16.80 1.73 -14.39
N ARG A 61 16.82 0.41 -14.58
CA ARG A 61 15.72 -0.48 -14.14
C ARG A 61 15.59 -0.52 -12.62
N LYS A 62 16.73 -0.55 -11.89
CA LYS A 62 16.72 -0.47 -10.42
C LYS A 62 16.14 0.85 -9.94
N VAL A 63 16.54 1.97 -10.55
CA VAL A 63 16.01 3.30 -10.24
C VAL A 63 14.51 3.35 -10.51
N ALA A 64 14.04 2.82 -11.64
CA ALA A 64 12.62 2.79 -11.98
C ALA A 64 11.77 2.03 -10.95
N GLN A 65 12.32 0.99 -10.30
CA GLN A 65 11.62 0.29 -9.21
C GLN A 65 11.39 1.16 -7.96
N LEU A 66 12.14 2.26 -7.81
CA LEU A 66 12.00 3.20 -6.69
C LEU A 66 11.08 4.38 -7.02
N ILE A 67 10.63 4.51 -8.27
CA ILE A 67 9.79 5.61 -8.73
C ILE A 67 8.32 5.20 -8.62
N GLN A 68 7.51 6.08 -8.00
CA GLN A 68 6.06 5.94 -7.87
C GLN A 68 5.38 7.20 -8.42
N PRO A 69 5.09 7.27 -9.73
CA PRO A 69 4.44 8.44 -10.30
C PRO A 69 2.93 8.46 -10.01
N GLN A 70 2.35 9.64 -10.04
CA GLN A 70 0.91 9.85 -9.94
C GLN A 70 0.22 9.52 -11.29
N ILE A 71 -0.97 8.89 -11.26
CA ILE A 71 -1.66 8.35 -12.45
C ILE A 71 -1.86 9.34 -13.61
N ASN A 72 -1.93 10.65 -13.32
CA ASN A 72 -2.11 11.67 -14.35
C ASN A 72 -0.76 12.27 -14.86
N SER A 73 0.38 11.78 -14.35
CA SER A 73 1.72 12.29 -14.71
C SER A 73 2.48 11.41 -15.70
N PHE A 74 1.94 10.26 -16.07
CA PHE A 74 2.57 9.32 -16.98
C PHE A 74 1.51 8.54 -17.78
N THR A 75 1.94 7.79 -18.77
CA THR A 75 1.09 7.01 -19.68
C THR A 75 1.45 5.53 -19.66
N ALA A 76 0.63 4.68 -20.28
CA ALA A 76 0.96 3.27 -20.47
C ALA A 76 2.24 3.09 -21.33
N GLU A 77 2.54 4.03 -22.23
CA GLU A 77 3.80 4.01 -22.99
C GLU A 77 5.01 4.32 -22.10
N ASP A 78 4.87 5.27 -21.16
CA ASP A 78 5.91 5.51 -20.15
C ASP A 78 6.09 4.29 -19.24
N MET A 79 5.00 3.61 -18.88
CA MET A 79 5.08 2.35 -18.15
C MET A 79 5.83 1.28 -18.95
N ARG A 80 5.59 1.11 -20.25
CA ARG A 80 6.35 0.20 -21.13
C ARG A 80 7.82 0.55 -21.16
N ARG A 81 8.12 1.85 -21.24
CA ARG A 81 9.49 2.35 -21.38
C ARG A 81 10.29 2.23 -20.09
N TYR A 82 9.74 2.68 -18.96
CA TYR A 82 10.47 2.84 -17.69
C TYR A 82 10.24 1.70 -16.71
N ARG A 83 9.06 1.05 -16.78
CA ARG A 83 8.71 -0.07 -15.87
C ARG A 83 8.78 0.35 -14.40
N PHE A 84 8.03 1.38 -14.04
CA PHE A 84 7.93 1.84 -12.65
C PHE A 84 7.52 0.70 -11.72
N GLY A 85 8.14 0.63 -10.53
CA GLY A 85 7.84 -0.40 -9.54
C GLY A 85 6.44 -0.28 -8.97
N SER A 86 5.95 0.95 -8.87
CA SER A 86 4.59 1.25 -8.43
C SER A 86 4.11 2.58 -9.02
N TYR A 87 2.83 2.85 -8.87
CA TYR A 87 2.21 4.14 -9.14
C TYR A 87 1.06 4.39 -8.16
N LEU A 88 0.59 5.62 -8.08
CA LEU A 88 -0.45 6.00 -7.12
C LEU A 88 -1.47 6.96 -7.72
N ASN A 89 -2.62 7.04 -7.11
CA ASN A 89 -3.51 8.17 -7.19
C ASN A 89 -3.48 8.93 -5.87
N GLY A 90 -3.24 10.23 -5.92
CA GLY A 90 -3.27 11.12 -4.75
C GLY A 90 -4.38 12.14 -4.87
N GLY A 91 -4.91 12.57 -3.74
CA GLY A 91 -5.99 13.54 -3.68
C GLY A 91 -7.21 13.10 -4.51
N ASN A 92 -7.73 13.99 -5.33
CA ASN A 92 -8.88 13.71 -6.22
C ASN A 92 -8.45 13.19 -7.61
N GLY A 93 -7.27 12.58 -7.72
CA GLY A 93 -6.80 12.01 -8.99
C GLY A 93 -7.64 10.81 -9.42
N GLY A 94 -8.33 10.93 -10.54
CA GLY A 94 -9.09 9.83 -11.14
C GLY A 94 -8.49 9.39 -12.48
N PRO A 95 -8.87 8.19 -12.97
CA PRO A 95 -8.45 7.68 -14.27
C PRO A 95 -8.73 8.68 -15.39
N TYR A 96 -7.73 8.87 -16.24
CA TYR A 96 -7.83 9.77 -17.41
C TYR A 96 -8.21 11.23 -17.05
N GLY A 97 -7.93 11.65 -15.80
CA GLY A 97 -8.27 12.98 -15.32
C GLY A 97 -9.73 13.16 -14.88
N ASN A 98 -10.51 12.08 -14.82
CA ASN A 98 -11.90 12.11 -14.38
C ASN A 98 -12.01 11.68 -12.92
N GLU A 99 -12.19 12.63 -11.99
CA GLU A 99 -12.37 12.34 -10.56
C GLU A 99 -13.70 11.63 -10.24
N TYR A 100 -14.66 11.63 -11.16
CA TYR A 100 -15.95 10.94 -11.03
C TYR A 100 -16.00 9.64 -11.85
N ALA A 101 -14.84 9.05 -12.16
CA ALA A 101 -14.76 7.83 -12.94
C ALA A 101 -15.50 6.66 -12.25
N GLU A 102 -16.23 5.90 -13.02
CA GLU A 102 -16.87 4.66 -12.55
C GLU A 102 -15.81 3.59 -12.28
N ALA A 103 -16.10 2.63 -11.40
CA ALA A 103 -15.15 1.57 -11.02
C ALA A 103 -14.57 0.81 -12.22
N SER A 104 -15.33 0.65 -13.31
CA SER A 104 -14.85 0.02 -14.55
C SER A 104 -13.75 0.81 -15.26
N GLU A 105 -13.72 2.13 -15.11
CA GLU A 105 -12.64 2.96 -15.70
C GLU A 105 -11.36 2.84 -14.87
N TRP A 106 -11.48 2.69 -13.56
CA TRP A 106 -10.36 2.39 -12.66
C TRP A 106 -9.75 1.03 -13.01
N LEU A 107 -10.57 -0.01 -13.11
CA LEU A 107 -10.11 -1.35 -13.49
C LEU A 107 -9.46 -1.36 -14.88
N LYS A 108 -10.03 -0.61 -15.83
CA LYS A 108 -9.44 -0.46 -17.17
C LYS A 108 -8.04 0.15 -17.12
N LEU A 109 -7.84 1.20 -16.31
CA LEU A 109 -6.51 1.81 -16.14
C LEU A 109 -5.54 0.83 -15.46
N ALA A 110 -6.01 0.08 -14.43
CA ALA A 110 -5.22 -0.95 -13.78
C ALA A 110 -4.73 -2.00 -14.79
N ASP A 111 -5.62 -2.51 -15.63
CA ASP A 111 -5.29 -3.47 -16.68
C ASP A 111 -4.28 -2.92 -17.68
N GLU A 112 -4.48 -1.68 -18.15
CA GLU A 112 -3.54 -1.03 -19.07
C GLU A 112 -2.13 -0.92 -18.50
N MET A 113 -2.01 -0.49 -17.24
CA MET A 113 -0.71 -0.32 -16.58
C MET A 113 -0.05 -1.67 -16.25
N TYR A 114 -0.86 -2.63 -15.76
CA TYR A 114 -0.37 -3.98 -15.50
C TYR A 114 0.17 -4.62 -16.78
N LEU A 115 -0.64 -4.69 -17.84
CA LEU A 115 -0.25 -5.27 -19.12
C LEU A 115 1.00 -4.60 -19.69
N ALA A 116 1.08 -3.26 -19.63
CA ALA A 116 2.26 -2.53 -20.03
C ALA A 116 3.50 -2.90 -19.21
N SER A 117 3.34 -3.18 -17.91
CA SER A 117 4.45 -3.51 -17.00
C SER A 117 5.01 -4.91 -17.21
N VAL A 118 4.20 -5.86 -17.71
CA VAL A 118 4.59 -7.26 -17.87
C VAL A 118 4.99 -7.66 -19.29
N GLU A 119 4.95 -6.75 -20.24
CA GLU A 119 5.49 -7.02 -21.59
C GLU A 119 6.97 -7.39 -21.53
N PRO A 120 7.45 -8.31 -22.38
CA PRO A 120 8.87 -8.68 -22.41
C PRO A 120 9.79 -7.48 -22.59
N MET A 121 10.89 -7.44 -21.84
CA MET A 121 11.89 -6.39 -21.92
C MET A 121 12.97 -6.72 -22.96
N PRO A 122 13.46 -5.72 -23.74
CA PRO A 122 14.67 -5.89 -24.53
C PRO A 122 15.84 -6.36 -23.65
N GLY A 123 16.68 -7.26 -24.16
CA GLY A 123 17.83 -7.75 -23.41
C GLY A 123 17.55 -8.82 -22.36
N GLY A 124 16.28 -9.23 -22.17
CA GLY A 124 15.93 -10.31 -21.22
C GLY A 124 16.00 -9.88 -19.74
N GLU A 125 15.87 -8.61 -19.44
CA GLU A 125 15.76 -8.12 -18.06
C GLU A 125 14.52 -8.72 -17.36
N PRO A 126 14.54 -8.87 -16.02
CA PRO A 126 13.42 -9.42 -15.27
C PRO A 126 12.14 -8.59 -15.46
N VAL A 127 11.04 -9.29 -15.70
CA VAL A 127 9.71 -8.69 -15.71
C VAL A 127 9.18 -8.69 -14.28
N ILE A 128 8.88 -7.51 -13.74
CA ILE A 128 8.28 -7.31 -12.43
C ILE A 128 6.99 -6.50 -12.65
N PRO A 129 5.82 -7.06 -12.32
CA PRO A 129 4.57 -6.30 -12.41
C PRO A 129 4.60 -5.05 -11.56
N THR A 130 3.98 -3.98 -12.03
CA THR A 130 3.80 -2.76 -11.25
C THR A 130 2.68 -2.93 -10.23
N MET A 131 2.71 -2.14 -9.14
CA MET A 131 1.65 -2.09 -8.14
C MET A 131 0.98 -0.72 -8.15
N TRP A 132 -0.31 -0.69 -7.91
CA TRP A 132 -1.07 0.56 -7.72
C TRP A 132 -1.41 0.78 -6.26
N GLY A 133 -1.01 1.96 -5.71
CA GLY A 133 -1.33 2.36 -4.34
C GLY A 133 -2.34 3.50 -4.28
N THR A 134 -3.18 3.52 -3.25
CA THR A 134 -4.20 4.55 -3.02
C THR A 134 -4.35 4.93 -1.55
N ASP A 135 -4.85 6.14 -1.29
CA ASP A 135 -5.20 6.62 0.05
C ASP A 135 -6.67 6.35 0.39
N ALA A 136 -7.01 5.10 0.67
CA ALA A 136 -8.33 4.73 1.18
C ALA A 136 -8.31 4.64 2.71
N VAL A 137 -8.20 5.79 3.38
CA VAL A 137 -7.97 5.87 4.84
C VAL A 137 -9.23 5.70 5.68
N HIS A 138 -10.42 5.93 5.11
CA HIS A 138 -11.72 5.70 5.75
C HIS A 138 -12.78 5.21 4.74
N GLY A 139 -12.47 4.14 4.05
CA GLY A 139 -13.15 3.62 2.87
C GLY A 139 -12.45 4.05 1.59
N HIS A 140 -12.88 3.52 0.45
CA HIS A 140 -12.30 3.84 -0.86
C HIS A 140 -12.84 5.19 -1.38
N THR A 141 -12.43 6.28 -0.76
CA THR A 141 -13.00 7.63 -0.92
C THR A 141 -12.88 8.21 -2.33
N ASN A 142 -12.02 7.64 -3.18
CA ASN A 142 -11.82 8.12 -4.55
C ASN A 142 -12.79 7.50 -5.56
N ILE A 143 -13.57 6.50 -5.14
CA ILE A 143 -14.52 5.82 -6.00
C ILE A 143 -15.93 6.28 -5.69
N ILE A 144 -16.66 6.72 -6.72
CA ILE A 144 -18.08 7.06 -6.58
C ILE A 144 -18.86 5.81 -6.15
N ARG A 145 -19.79 6.00 -5.19
CA ARG A 145 -20.63 4.96 -4.58
C ARG A 145 -19.90 3.98 -3.66
N ALA A 146 -18.60 4.14 -3.43
CA ALA A 146 -17.94 3.38 -2.38
C ALA A 146 -18.41 3.81 -1.00
N THR A 147 -18.23 2.94 -0.01
CA THR A 147 -18.62 3.23 1.37
C THR A 147 -17.66 4.21 2.00
N ILE A 148 -18.17 5.32 2.50
CA ILE A 148 -17.40 6.29 3.28
C ILE A 148 -17.62 5.99 4.76
N PHE A 149 -16.58 5.53 5.43
CA PHE A 149 -16.60 5.28 6.87
C PHE A 149 -16.26 6.55 7.66
N PRO A 150 -16.63 6.62 8.95
CA PRO A 150 -16.12 7.67 9.83
C PRO A 150 -14.59 7.67 9.88
N HIS A 151 -13.99 8.84 10.06
CA HIS A 151 -12.56 8.98 10.26
C HIS A 151 -12.06 8.30 11.55
N ASN A 152 -10.76 8.05 11.63
CA ASN A 152 -10.13 7.32 12.72
C ASN A 152 -10.43 7.88 14.11
N ILE A 153 -10.57 9.20 14.26
CA ILE A 153 -10.96 9.82 15.54
C ILE A 153 -12.30 9.27 16.06
N ALA A 154 -13.27 9.04 15.18
CA ALA A 154 -14.55 8.47 15.55
C ALA A 154 -14.46 6.96 15.76
N LEU A 155 -13.70 6.23 14.94
CA LEU A 155 -13.43 4.81 15.13
C LEU A 155 -12.67 4.56 16.44
N GLY A 156 -11.71 5.42 16.78
CA GLY A 156 -10.99 5.38 18.05
C GLY A 156 -11.90 5.56 19.25
N ALA A 157 -12.90 6.44 19.17
CA ALA A 157 -13.89 6.63 20.23
C ALA A 157 -14.74 5.38 20.52
N THR A 158 -14.90 4.47 19.55
CA THR A 158 -15.63 3.22 19.73
C THR A 158 -14.90 2.22 20.62
N ARG A 159 -13.58 2.24 20.65
CA ARG A 159 -12.70 1.25 21.31
C ARG A 159 -12.95 -0.19 20.82
N ASP A 160 -13.54 -0.36 19.63
CA ASP A 160 -13.97 -1.63 19.07
C ASP A 160 -13.03 -2.05 17.93
N ALA A 161 -12.04 -2.87 18.27
CA ALA A 161 -11.07 -3.38 17.29
C ALA A 161 -11.72 -4.31 16.25
N ASP A 162 -12.79 -5.04 16.61
CA ASP A 162 -13.49 -5.89 15.63
C ASP A 162 -14.26 -5.05 14.62
N LEU A 163 -14.87 -3.94 15.03
CA LEU A 163 -15.47 -2.99 14.12
C LEU A 163 -14.43 -2.44 13.13
N VAL A 164 -13.27 -2.00 13.63
CA VAL A 164 -12.19 -1.45 12.78
C VAL A 164 -11.67 -2.50 11.80
N ARG A 165 -11.53 -3.75 12.23
CA ARG A 165 -11.16 -4.86 11.33
C ARG A 165 -12.19 -5.04 10.20
N ARG A 166 -13.48 -5.05 10.52
CA ARG A 166 -14.57 -5.17 9.52
C ARG A 166 -14.63 -3.97 8.57
N VAL A 167 -14.30 -2.76 9.04
CA VAL A 167 -14.11 -1.58 8.17
C VAL A 167 -12.97 -1.84 7.19
N GLY A 168 -11.85 -2.41 7.66
CA GLY A 168 -10.73 -2.80 6.81
C GLY A 168 -11.11 -3.84 5.74
N GLU A 169 -11.86 -4.87 6.13
CA GLU A 169 -12.34 -5.91 5.20
C GLU A 169 -13.22 -5.32 4.09
N ALA A 170 -14.19 -4.49 4.45
CA ALA A 170 -15.05 -3.83 3.47
C ALA A 170 -14.25 -2.90 2.54
N THR A 171 -13.32 -2.12 3.10
CA THR A 171 -12.46 -1.23 2.33
C THR A 171 -11.57 -2.01 1.36
N ALA A 172 -11.00 -3.15 1.78
CA ALA A 172 -10.15 -3.98 0.94
C ALA A 172 -10.90 -4.51 -0.29
N VAL A 173 -12.12 -5.01 -0.10
CA VAL A 173 -12.97 -5.49 -1.21
C VAL A 173 -13.26 -4.36 -2.21
N GLU A 174 -13.60 -3.16 -1.72
CA GLU A 174 -13.88 -2.02 -2.59
C GLU A 174 -12.63 -1.53 -3.35
N ILE A 175 -11.45 -1.65 -2.76
CA ILE A 175 -10.16 -1.35 -3.42
C ILE A 175 -9.85 -2.40 -4.48
N GLU A 176 -9.90 -3.69 -4.14
CA GLU A 176 -9.54 -4.79 -5.03
C GLU A 176 -10.37 -4.78 -6.33
N VAL A 177 -11.69 -4.55 -6.24
CA VAL A 177 -12.56 -4.55 -7.43
C VAL A 177 -12.25 -3.42 -8.41
N THR A 178 -11.45 -2.45 -8.03
CA THR A 178 -10.95 -1.39 -8.92
C THR A 178 -9.56 -1.67 -9.50
N GLY A 179 -9.00 -2.86 -9.20
CA GLY A 179 -7.68 -3.28 -9.68
C GLY A 179 -6.50 -2.67 -8.93
N ILE A 180 -6.75 -2.14 -7.74
CA ILE A 180 -5.74 -1.55 -6.88
C ILE A 180 -5.29 -2.59 -5.85
N ASP A 181 -3.97 -2.70 -5.64
CA ASP A 181 -3.37 -3.75 -4.82
C ASP A 181 -2.93 -3.28 -3.44
N TRP A 182 -2.80 -1.97 -3.24
CA TRP A 182 -2.09 -1.40 -2.11
C TRP A 182 -2.82 -0.19 -1.53
N ASN A 183 -3.05 -0.21 -0.22
CA ASN A 183 -3.66 0.89 0.51
C ASN A 183 -2.65 1.57 1.45
N PHE A 184 -2.56 2.90 1.40
CA PHE A 184 -1.73 3.70 2.28
C PHE A 184 -2.43 3.94 3.63
N SER A 185 -2.89 2.87 4.28
CA SER A 185 -3.46 2.88 5.62
C SER A 185 -3.13 1.59 6.38
N PRO A 186 -3.16 1.59 7.72
CA PRO A 186 -3.66 2.62 8.63
C PRO A 186 -2.72 3.79 8.88
N THR A 187 -3.30 4.98 9.09
CA THR A 187 -2.62 6.03 9.84
C THR A 187 -2.62 5.63 11.31
N ILE A 188 -1.43 5.41 11.88
CA ILE A 188 -1.21 5.06 13.30
C ILE A 188 -0.47 6.16 14.06
N ALA A 189 -0.56 7.39 13.55
CA ALA A 189 -0.10 8.57 14.23
C ALA A 189 -0.86 8.75 15.56
N VAL A 190 -0.13 9.18 16.59
CA VAL A 190 -0.67 9.48 17.92
C VAL A 190 -0.76 10.99 18.06
N ALA A 191 -1.94 11.57 17.90
CA ALA A 191 -2.12 13.03 17.93
C ALA A 191 -1.86 13.59 19.31
N GLN A 192 -0.93 14.54 19.42
CA GLN A 192 -0.55 15.20 20.67
C GLN A 192 -0.90 16.69 20.67
N ASP A 193 -1.33 17.22 19.54
CA ASP A 193 -1.73 18.62 19.40
C ASP A 193 -2.95 18.74 18.48
N ASP A 194 -4.07 19.22 19.02
CA ASP A 194 -5.34 19.36 18.27
C ASP A 194 -5.26 20.39 17.14
N ARG A 195 -4.23 21.24 17.11
CA ARG A 195 -3.98 22.17 16.01
C ARG A 195 -3.45 21.48 14.76
N TRP A 196 -2.94 20.24 14.89
CA TRP A 196 -2.51 19.47 13.74
C TRP A 196 -3.69 19.16 12.82
N GLY A 197 -3.61 19.61 11.56
CA GLY A 197 -4.71 19.53 10.59
C GLY A 197 -5.16 18.09 10.26
N ARG A 198 -4.36 17.06 10.61
CA ARG A 198 -4.66 15.64 10.41
C ARG A 198 -5.02 14.90 11.70
N THR A 199 -5.31 15.62 12.78
CA THR A 199 -5.74 15.00 14.06
C THR A 199 -6.89 14.01 13.87
N TYR A 200 -7.81 14.26 12.95
CA TYR A 200 -8.94 13.38 12.65
C TYR A 200 -8.52 12.02 12.08
N GLU A 201 -7.31 11.89 11.54
CA GLU A 201 -6.76 10.61 11.06
C GLU A 201 -6.15 9.76 12.19
N SER A 202 -5.99 10.30 13.39
CA SER A 202 -5.53 9.57 14.57
C SER A 202 -6.70 8.88 15.28
N TYR A 203 -6.49 7.64 15.73
CA TYR A 203 -7.48 6.95 16.57
C TYR A 203 -7.57 7.57 17.98
N SER A 204 -6.48 8.11 18.50
CA SER A 204 -6.41 8.68 19.86
C SER A 204 -5.08 9.42 20.11
N GLU A 205 -5.07 10.24 21.16
CA GLU A 205 -3.85 10.77 21.80
C GLU A 205 -3.11 9.73 22.66
N ASP A 206 -3.76 8.60 22.95
CA ASP A 206 -3.20 7.50 23.73
C ASP A 206 -2.71 6.37 22.80
N PRO A 207 -1.38 6.09 22.78
CA PRO A 207 -0.83 5.01 21.96
C PRO A 207 -1.38 3.63 22.30
N ALA A 208 -1.85 3.40 23.54
CA ALA A 208 -2.46 2.14 23.96
C ALA A 208 -3.81 1.88 23.26
N ILE A 209 -4.45 2.92 22.75
CA ILE A 209 -5.67 2.83 21.94
C ILE A 209 -5.33 2.70 20.46
N VAL A 210 -4.36 3.48 19.99
CA VAL A 210 -3.95 3.49 18.58
C VAL A 210 -3.41 2.12 18.15
N ALA A 211 -2.58 1.49 18.97
CA ALA A 211 -1.90 0.25 18.63
C ALA A 211 -2.86 -0.92 18.27
N PRO A 212 -3.84 -1.30 19.10
CA PRO A 212 -4.76 -2.40 18.78
C PRO A 212 -5.69 -2.08 17.62
N LEU A 213 -6.13 -0.81 17.45
CA LEU A 213 -7.01 -0.42 16.37
C LEU A 213 -6.27 -0.38 15.03
N GLY A 214 -5.05 0.15 15.01
CA GLY A 214 -4.18 0.10 13.82
C GLY A 214 -3.88 -1.33 13.37
N ALA A 215 -3.53 -2.22 14.31
CA ALA A 215 -3.32 -3.63 14.02
C ALA A 215 -4.59 -4.31 13.47
N ALA A 216 -5.76 -4.00 14.02
CA ALA A 216 -7.03 -4.52 13.54
C ALA A 216 -7.35 -4.08 12.10
N LEU A 217 -7.04 -2.84 11.73
CA LEU A 217 -7.21 -2.38 10.36
C LEU A 217 -6.24 -3.11 9.39
N VAL A 218 -5.00 -3.36 9.80
CA VAL A 218 -4.05 -4.17 9.01
C VAL A 218 -4.62 -5.56 8.77
N GLU A 219 -5.13 -6.23 9.82
CA GLU A 219 -5.76 -7.55 9.68
C GLU A 219 -6.97 -7.52 8.74
N GLY A 220 -7.77 -6.47 8.78
CA GLY A 220 -8.92 -6.30 7.91
C GLY A 220 -8.51 -6.12 6.44
N LEU A 221 -7.51 -5.29 6.18
CA LEU A 221 -7.02 -5.03 4.82
C LEU A 221 -6.30 -6.24 4.22
N GLN A 222 -5.43 -6.90 4.97
CA GLN A 222 -4.53 -7.95 4.47
C GLN A 222 -4.99 -9.37 4.74
N GLY A 223 -5.97 -9.58 5.62
CA GLY A 223 -6.24 -10.87 6.25
C GLY A 223 -5.30 -11.12 7.45
N ARG A 224 -5.73 -11.97 8.35
CA ARG A 224 -4.97 -12.30 9.57
C ARG A 224 -3.70 -13.08 9.24
N LYS A 225 -2.64 -12.83 10.00
CA LYS A 225 -1.40 -13.59 9.89
C LYS A 225 -1.67 -15.07 10.15
N GLY A 226 -1.23 -15.92 9.22
CA GLY A 226 -1.47 -17.37 9.25
C GLY A 226 -2.76 -17.81 8.54
N ASP A 227 -3.61 -16.89 8.09
CA ASP A 227 -4.74 -17.22 7.23
C ASP A 227 -4.21 -17.59 5.84
N PRO A 228 -4.61 -18.75 5.28
CA PRO A 228 -4.19 -19.14 3.93
C PRO A 228 -4.68 -18.20 2.83
N ASN A 229 -5.74 -17.41 3.11
CA ASN A 229 -6.26 -16.39 2.19
C ASN A 229 -5.66 -14.99 2.45
N ARG A 230 -4.68 -14.87 3.34
CA ARG A 230 -4.01 -13.59 3.59
C ARG A 230 -3.42 -13.04 2.29
N LEU A 231 -3.73 -11.79 1.95
CA LEU A 231 -3.37 -11.13 0.70
C LEU A 231 -3.91 -11.85 -0.55
N GLY A 232 -4.91 -12.71 -0.37
CA GLY A 232 -5.70 -13.32 -1.43
C GLY A 232 -6.91 -12.47 -1.79
N ALA A 233 -7.89 -13.08 -2.46
CA ALA A 233 -9.11 -12.40 -2.90
C ALA A 233 -9.82 -11.69 -1.73
N GLY A 234 -10.22 -10.45 -1.95
CA GLY A 234 -10.84 -9.58 -0.95
C GLY A 234 -9.85 -8.86 -0.04
N HIS A 235 -8.54 -8.91 -0.32
CA HIS A 235 -7.51 -8.29 0.49
C HIS A 235 -6.53 -7.46 -0.34
N VAL A 236 -5.95 -6.43 0.29
CA VAL A 236 -4.94 -5.55 -0.30
C VAL A 236 -3.79 -5.32 0.69
N ILE A 237 -2.64 -4.91 0.19
CA ILE A 237 -1.48 -4.57 1.04
C ILE A 237 -1.80 -3.34 1.89
N ALA A 238 -1.48 -3.37 3.18
CA ALA A 238 -1.60 -2.24 4.10
C ALA A 238 -0.27 -1.52 4.31
N THR A 239 -0.33 -0.28 4.76
CA THR A 239 0.85 0.53 5.11
C THR A 239 0.60 1.26 6.42
N ALA A 240 1.39 0.96 7.45
CA ALA A 240 1.37 1.75 8.68
C ALA A 240 2.12 3.08 8.47
N LYS A 241 1.45 4.21 8.69
CA LYS A 241 2.00 5.55 8.42
C LYS A 241 1.69 6.54 9.54
N HIS A 242 2.43 7.65 9.64
CA HIS A 242 3.67 7.98 8.93
C HIS A 242 4.82 7.83 9.91
N PHE A 243 5.84 7.05 9.61
CA PHE A 243 6.94 6.76 10.53
C PHE A 243 7.93 7.92 10.58
N PHE A 244 8.19 8.51 11.79
CA PHE A 244 7.37 8.51 12.98
C PHE A 244 7.37 9.90 13.62
N GLY A 245 6.34 10.21 14.45
CA GLY A 245 6.24 11.50 15.13
C GLY A 245 5.22 12.46 14.50
N ASP A 246 4.52 12.03 13.46
CA ASP A 246 3.62 12.83 12.63
C ASP A 246 2.56 13.58 13.44
N GLY A 247 1.96 12.93 14.46
CA GLY A 247 0.98 13.55 15.36
C GLY A 247 1.55 14.42 16.49
N GLY A 248 2.89 14.54 16.58
CA GLY A 248 3.60 15.25 17.64
C GLY A 248 4.45 16.42 17.15
N THR A 249 4.15 16.96 15.97
CA THR A 249 4.87 18.09 15.40
C THR A 249 4.67 19.35 16.22
N ASP A 250 5.72 20.16 16.30
CA ASP A 250 5.70 21.39 17.07
C ASP A 250 4.58 22.34 16.61
N GLN A 251 3.75 22.77 17.56
CA GLN A 251 2.58 23.64 17.34
C GLN A 251 1.54 23.07 16.35
N GLY A 252 1.57 21.76 16.08
CA GLY A 252 0.65 21.11 15.15
C GLY A 252 0.90 21.44 13.67
N VAL A 253 2.09 21.92 13.32
CA VAL A 253 2.43 22.21 11.92
C VAL A 253 2.58 20.90 11.16
N ASP A 254 1.74 20.67 10.16
CA ASP A 254 1.80 19.44 9.37
C ASP A 254 3.16 19.29 8.69
N GLN A 255 3.75 18.09 8.78
CA GLN A 255 5.11 17.80 8.30
C GLN A 255 6.21 18.66 8.95
N GLY A 256 5.90 19.29 10.08
CA GLY A 256 6.84 20.11 10.86
C GLY A 256 7.86 19.27 11.64
N GLU A 257 8.71 19.97 12.38
CA GLU A 257 9.67 19.34 13.27
C GLU A 257 8.98 18.70 14.47
N VAL A 258 9.57 17.64 14.99
CA VAL A 258 9.20 17.02 16.26
C VAL A 258 10.36 17.16 17.20
N THR A 259 10.22 17.98 18.24
CA THR A 259 11.27 18.23 19.22
C THR A 259 10.99 17.50 20.53
N GLY A 260 12.05 17.11 21.25
CA GLY A 260 11.93 16.48 22.55
C GLY A 260 12.97 15.38 22.79
N ASP A 261 12.84 14.72 23.94
CA ASP A 261 13.65 13.54 24.28
C ASP A 261 13.24 12.35 23.38
N ILE A 262 14.22 11.74 22.74
CA ILE A 262 13.97 10.68 21.76
C ILE A 262 13.29 9.44 22.37
N GLU A 263 13.57 9.10 23.61
CA GLU A 263 12.94 7.97 24.28
C GLU A 263 11.48 8.26 24.63
N ALA A 264 11.17 9.50 25.02
CA ALA A 264 9.80 9.96 25.23
C ALA A 264 9.01 9.95 23.90
N LEU A 265 9.62 10.42 22.81
CA LEU A 265 9.00 10.40 21.48
C LEU A 265 8.74 8.96 21.00
N LYS A 266 9.67 8.05 21.19
CA LYS A 266 9.47 6.62 20.87
C LYS A 266 8.35 5.99 21.69
N ALA A 267 8.26 6.31 22.98
CA ALA A 267 7.23 5.78 23.87
C ALA A 267 5.81 6.15 23.43
N ILE A 268 5.65 7.27 22.74
CA ILE A 268 4.36 7.74 22.21
C ILE A 268 4.21 7.33 20.74
N HIS A 269 5.07 7.84 19.88
CA HIS A 269 4.87 7.81 18.44
C HIS A 269 5.32 6.52 17.76
N ALA A 270 6.31 5.80 18.33
CA ALA A 270 6.72 4.49 17.82
C ALA A 270 5.94 3.32 18.45
N ALA A 271 5.26 3.53 19.57
CA ALA A 271 4.55 2.49 20.29
C ALA A 271 3.49 1.72 19.48
N PRO A 272 2.76 2.30 18.52
CA PRO A 272 1.80 1.55 17.71
C PRO A 272 2.42 0.61 16.67
N TYR A 273 3.67 0.86 16.22
CA TYR A 273 4.30 0.12 15.13
C TYR A 273 4.54 -1.36 15.43
N PRO A 274 5.02 -1.78 16.63
CA PRO A 274 5.18 -3.20 16.94
C PRO A 274 3.90 -4.02 16.77
N ALA A 275 2.74 -3.46 17.12
CA ALA A 275 1.45 -4.14 16.95
C ALA A 275 1.07 -4.28 15.46
N ALA A 276 1.26 -3.23 14.66
CA ALA A 276 1.02 -3.24 13.22
C ALA A 276 1.95 -4.26 12.51
N ILE A 277 3.24 -4.29 12.88
CA ILE A 277 4.24 -5.26 12.35
C ILE A 277 3.85 -6.70 12.76
N ALA A 278 3.40 -6.90 13.99
CA ALA A 278 2.94 -8.22 14.45
C ALA A 278 1.70 -8.69 13.66
N ALA A 279 0.79 -7.77 13.28
CA ALA A 279 -0.34 -8.03 12.41
C ALA A 279 0.08 -8.29 10.94
N GLY A 280 1.29 -7.92 10.56
CA GLY A 280 1.89 -8.28 9.27
C GLY A 280 1.94 -7.14 8.24
N VAL A 281 1.85 -5.89 8.70
CA VAL A 281 2.01 -4.72 7.83
C VAL A 281 3.38 -4.70 7.17
#